data_2a7be0949b4a38dade209b4d9cd5567b
#
_entry.id   2a7be0949b4a38dade209b4d9cd5567b
#
_cell.length_a   1.000
_cell.length_b   1.000
_cell.length_c   1.000
_cell.angle_alpha   90.00
_cell.angle_beta   90.00
_cell.angle_gamma   90.00
#
_symmetry.space_group_name_H-M   'P 1'
#
loop_
_entity.id
_entity.type
_entity.pdbx_description
1 polymer ?
#
loop_
_entity_poly.entity_id
_entity_poly.type
_entity_poly.pdbx_seq_one_letter_code
_entity_poly.pdbx_strand_id
1 'polypeptide(L)'
;DVILAAKQQGIKVDGIHVGQDDIPVEVCREYLGEDSIIGLSARTHDIFEYIKTVDVSQIDYFGVGPLHETMTKPDCGVDLDGKVITRSFEEISKIAQISPVPVVVGGGVKLIDIPQLAQTGVDGFFVVSSVSEADDPKQAAVDLVKTWKLYATVGCKDLIEKQVKL
;
A
#
# COMPACT_ATOMS: atom_id res chain seq x y z
N ASP A 1 -19.01 3.46 0.41
CA ASP A 1 -20.41 3.42 -0.02
C ASP A 1 -20.58 2.95 -1.47
N VAL A 2 -19.85 3.52 -2.43
CA VAL A 2 -19.93 3.15 -3.86
C VAL A 2 -19.70 1.66 -4.10
N ILE A 3 -18.68 1.08 -3.48
CA ILE A 3 -18.34 -0.35 -3.61
C ILE A 3 -19.44 -1.24 -3.03
N LEU A 4 -20.00 -0.86 -1.87
CA LEU A 4 -21.10 -1.61 -1.27
C LEU A 4 -22.37 -1.53 -2.15
N ALA A 5 -22.67 -0.35 -2.70
CA ALA A 5 -23.77 -0.18 -3.64
C ALA A 5 -23.59 -0.99 -4.93
N ALA A 6 -22.37 -1.05 -5.47
CA ALA A 6 -22.03 -1.87 -6.63
C ALA A 6 -22.31 -3.36 -6.37
N LYS A 7 -21.86 -3.87 -5.21
CA LYS A 7 -22.15 -5.25 -4.82
C LYS A 7 -23.65 -5.54 -4.71
N GLN A 8 -24.42 -4.62 -4.12
CA GLN A 8 -25.87 -4.75 -4.02
C GLN A 8 -26.56 -4.84 -5.39
N GLN A 9 -25.97 -4.24 -6.43
CA GLN A 9 -26.44 -4.31 -7.81
C GLN A 9 -25.95 -5.57 -8.55
N GLY A 10 -25.31 -6.50 -7.87
CA GLY A 10 -24.76 -7.74 -8.45
C GLY A 10 -23.46 -7.56 -9.23
N ILE A 11 -22.80 -6.41 -9.11
CA ILE A 11 -21.46 -6.20 -9.69
C ILE A 11 -20.45 -6.98 -8.85
N LYS A 12 -19.57 -7.74 -9.53
CA LYS A 12 -18.49 -8.46 -8.84
C LYS A 12 -17.55 -7.46 -8.18
N VAL A 13 -17.36 -7.62 -6.88
CA VAL A 13 -16.42 -6.85 -6.06
C VAL A 13 -15.50 -7.82 -5.36
N ASP A 14 -14.20 -7.72 -5.59
CA ASP A 14 -13.19 -8.59 -4.97
C ASP A 14 -12.69 -8.01 -3.63
N GLY A 15 -12.85 -6.71 -3.40
CA GLY A 15 -12.43 -6.05 -2.16
C GLY A 15 -12.62 -4.55 -2.15
N ILE A 16 -12.12 -3.92 -1.10
CA ILE A 16 -12.16 -2.47 -0.88
C ILE A 16 -10.88 -2.01 -0.17
N HIS A 17 -10.46 -0.78 -0.45
CA HIS A 17 -9.49 -0.07 0.37
C HIS A 17 -10.14 1.15 1.02
N VAL A 18 -9.95 1.31 2.32
CA VAL A 18 -10.54 2.41 3.11
C VAL A 18 -9.47 3.19 3.86
N GLY A 19 -9.75 4.46 4.10
CA GLY A 19 -8.99 5.34 4.99
C GLY A 19 -9.51 5.30 6.42
N GLN A 20 -8.91 6.11 7.29
CA GLN A 20 -9.25 6.14 8.72
C GLN A 20 -10.64 6.76 9.01
N ASP A 21 -11.11 7.65 8.12
CA ASP A 21 -12.38 8.37 8.24
C ASP A 21 -13.47 7.78 7.33
N ASP A 22 -13.17 6.67 6.65
CA ASP A 22 -14.12 5.96 5.79
C ASP A 22 -15.02 5.01 6.62
N ILE A 23 -15.79 4.18 5.93
CA ILE A 23 -16.61 3.13 6.55
C ILE A 23 -15.68 2.18 7.35
N PRO A 24 -16.02 1.84 8.60
CA PRO A 24 -15.22 0.91 9.42
C PRO A 24 -14.97 -0.43 8.74
N VAL A 25 -13.79 -0.98 8.95
CA VAL A 25 -13.36 -2.25 8.30
C VAL A 25 -14.26 -3.42 8.65
N GLU A 26 -14.80 -3.45 9.87
CA GLU A 26 -15.75 -4.47 10.35
C GLU A 26 -17.04 -4.44 9.51
N VAL A 27 -17.55 -3.24 9.21
CA VAL A 27 -18.73 -3.06 8.36
C VAL A 27 -18.41 -3.48 6.92
N CYS A 28 -17.22 -3.15 6.41
CA CYS A 28 -16.77 -3.60 5.10
C CYS A 28 -16.72 -5.13 5.03
N ARG A 29 -16.15 -5.79 6.05
CA ARG A 29 -16.07 -7.24 6.14
C ARG A 29 -17.45 -7.90 6.19
N GLU A 30 -18.36 -7.38 7.01
CA GLU A 30 -19.74 -7.88 7.11
C GLU A 30 -20.46 -7.84 5.76
N TYR A 31 -20.34 -6.72 5.02
CA TYR A 31 -21.04 -6.56 3.73
C TYR A 31 -20.38 -7.30 2.58
N LEU A 32 -19.06 -7.36 2.54
CA LEU A 32 -18.33 -7.96 1.42
C LEU A 32 -18.12 -9.46 1.61
N GLY A 33 -18.06 -9.94 2.85
CA GLY A 33 -17.85 -11.34 3.20
C GLY A 33 -16.38 -11.69 3.47
N GLU A 34 -16.17 -12.86 4.05
CA GLU A 34 -14.86 -13.34 4.53
C GLU A 34 -13.79 -13.45 3.41
N ASP A 35 -14.21 -13.80 2.19
CA ASP A 35 -13.30 -13.98 1.05
C ASP A 35 -12.87 -12.67 0.37
N SER A 36 -13.41 -11.53 0.82
CA SER A 36 -13.10 -10.22 0.22
C SER A 36 -11.78 -9.66 0.73
N ILE A 37 -11.05 -8.94 -0.12
CA ILE A 37 -9.81 -8.26 0.26
C ILE A 37 -10.14 -6.89 0.85
N ILE A 38 -9.73 -6.62 2.10
CA ILE A 38 -9.91 -5.33 2.76
C ILE A 38 -8.56 -4.71 3.09
N GLY A 39 -8.26 -3.59 2.46
CA GLY A 39 -7.09 -2.77 2.75
C GLY A 39 -7.43 -1.58 3.64
N LEU A 40 -6.52 -1.22 4.53
CA LEU A 40 -6.65 -0.06 5.40
C LEU A 40 -5.43 0.85 5.26
N SER A 41 -5.67 2.15 5.04
CA SER A 41 -4.60 3.15 5.12
C SER A 41 -4.08 3.24 6.56
N ALA A 42 -2.78 3.02 6.77
CA ALA A 42 -2.18 3.19 8.07
C ALA A 42 -2.19 4.67 8.51
N ARG A 43 -2.43 4.90 9.78
CA ARG A 43 -2.49 6.25 10.37
C ARG A 43 -1.12 6.95 10.27
N THR A 44 -1.12 8.23 9.90
CA THR A 44 0.12 8.95 9.55
C THR A 44 0.97 9.35 10.75
N HIS A 45 0.37 9.97 11.76
CA HIS A 45 1.09 10.66 12.83
C HIS A 45 1.82 9.75 13.82
N ASP A 46 1.36 8.52 13.99
CA ASP A 46 1.90 7.53 14.93
C ASP A 46 2.04 6.12 14.31
N ILE A 47 2.38 6.07 13.03
CA ILE A 47 2.31 4.87 12.19
C ILE A 47 2.99 3.64 12.81
N PHE A 48 4.14 3.80 13.47
CA PHE A 48 4.88 2.69 14.05
C PHE A 48 4.17 2.06 15.26
N GLU A 49 3.51 2.87 16.07
CA GLU A 49 2.72 2.39 17.20
C GLU A 49 1.38 1.84 16.72
N TYR A 50 0.75 2.56 15.78
CA TYR A 50 -0.51 2.15 15.19
C TYR A 50 -0.43 0.74 14.58
N ILE A 51 0.57 0.45 13.74
CA ILE A 51 0.72 -0.85 13.08
C ILE A 51 0.93 -2.00 14.07
N LYS A 52 1.57 -1.73 15.22
CA LYS A 52 1.80 -2.75 16.26
C LYS A 52 0.57 -3.05 17.10
N THR A 53 -0.34 -2.09 17.27
CA THR A 53 -1.38 -2.15 18.27
C THR A 53 -2.80 -2.25 17.71
N VAL A 54 -3.01 -1.86 16.44
CA VAL A 54 -4.32 -1.94 15.78
C VAL A 54 -4.75 -3.39 15.60
N ASP A 55 -6.04 -3.65 15.79
CA ASP A 55 -6.61 -4.96 15.45
C ASP A 55 -6.65 -5.15 13.94
N VAL A 56 -5.93 -6.15 13.46
CA VAL A 56 -5.83 -6.49 12.04
C VAL A 56 -6.73 -7.66 11.63
N SER A 57 -7.57 -8.16 12.52
CA SER A 57 -8.41 -9.35 12.26
C SER A 57 -9.38 -9.17 11.08
N GLN A 58 -9.72 -7.93 10.72
CA GLN A 58 -10.67 -7.60 9.66
C GLN A 58 -10.01 -7.06 8.39
N ILE A 59 -8.69 -6.94 8.37
CA ILE A 59 -7.96 -6.39 7.21
C ILE A 59 -6.97 -7.40 6.64
N ASP A 60 -6.67 -7.26 5.35
CA ASP A 60 -5.76 -8.13 4.62
C ASP A 60 -4.43 -7.45 4.32
N TYR A 61 -4.37 -6.12 4.32
CA TYR A 61 -3.14 -5.36 4.11
C TYR A 61 -3.23 -3.91 4.58
N PHE A 62 -2.07 -3.32 4.85
CA PHE A 62 -1.94 -1.88 5.06
C PHE A 62 -1.52 -1.15 3.77
N GLY A 63 -2.18 -0.01 3.50
CA GLY A 63 -1.68 1.02 2.61
C GLY A 63 -0.83 2.01 3.39
N VAL A 64 0.40 2.23 2.95
CA VAL A 64 1.37 3.11 3.61
C VAL A 64 1.87 4.18 2.64
N GLY A 65 2.05 5.38 3.13
CA GLY A 65 2.55 6.50 2.33
C GLY A 65 2.18 7.87 2.96
N PRO A 66 2.33 8.94 2.20
CA PRO A 66 2.86 8.98 0.84
C PRO A 66 4.39 8.82 0.78
N LEU A 67 4.91 8.25 -0.31
CA LEU A 67 6.35 8.23 -0.58
C LEU A 67 6.83 9.63 -1.00
N HIS A 68 6.02 10.30 -1.83
CA HIS A 68 6.21 11.70 -2.23
C HIS A 68 4.89 12.45 -2.12
N GLU A 69 4.95 13.76 -1.99
CA GLU A 69 3.76 14.62 -2.09
C GLU A 69 3.03 14.35 -3.41
N THR A 70 1.70 14.33 -3.36
CA THR A 70 0.87 14.00 -4.52
C THR A 70 -0.35 14.91 -4.61
N MET A 71 -0.66 15.34 -5.82
CA MET A 71 -1.88 16.11 -6.10
C MET A 71 -3.12 15.23 -6.28
N THR A 72 -2.94 13.90 -6.47
CA THR A 72 -4.05 12.94 -6.60
C THR A 72 -4.91 12.87 -5.35
N LYS A 73 -4.27 12.94 -4.17
CA LYS A 73 -4.92 13.02 -2.87
C LYS A 73 -4.10 13.97 -1.98
N PRO A 74 -4.33 15.30 -2.05
CA PRO A 74 -3.51 16.31 -1.36
C PRO A 74 -3.48 16.17 0.16
N ASP A 75 -4.52 15.58 0.74
CA ASP A 75 -4.64 15.27 2.17
C ASP A 75 -3.99 13.94 2.58
N CYS A 76 -3.39 13.21 1.63
CA CYS A 76 -2.67 11.98 1.92
C CYS A 76 -1.42 12.26 2.76
N GLY A 77 -1.33 11.62 3.91
CA GLY A 77 -0.18 11.78 4.80
C GLY A 77 -0.18 13.04 5.64
N VAL A 78 -1.31 13.75 5.74
CA VAL A 78 -1.43 14.92 6.62
C VAL A 78 -1.44 14.48 8.08
N ASP A 79 -0.61 15.12 8.91
CA ASP A 79 -0.58 14.92 10.36
C ASP A 79 -1.59 15.80 11.10
N LEU A 80 -1.57 15.73 12.42
CA LEU A 80 -2.47 16.50 13.29
C LEU A 80 -2.31 18.03 13.17
N ASP A 81 -1.15 18.48 12.73
CA ASP A 81 -0.82 19.89 12.52
C ASP A 81 -1.11 20.37 11.08
N GLY A 82 -1.67 19.49 10.25
CA GLY A 82 -1.98 19.79 8.87
C GLY A 82 -0.76 19.75 7.92
N LYS A 83 0.36 19.20 8.38
CA LYS A 83 1.58 19.07 7.58
C LYS A 83 1.62 17.72 6.87
N VAL A 84 1.99 17.73 5.60
CA VAL A 84 2.22 16.48 4.85
C VAL A 84 3.52 15.83 5.32
N ILE A 85 3.43 14.56 5.75
CA ILE A 85 4.56 13.72 6.12
C ILE A 85 4.75 12.66 5.04
N THR A 86 5.86 12.74 4.32
CA THR A 86 6.29 11.68 3.40
C THR A 86 7.11 10.62 4.14
N ARG A 87 7.13 9.39 3.64
CA ARG A 87 7.87 8.27 4.22
C ARG A 87 9.16 8.01 3.47
N SER A 88 10.27 7.95 4.19
CA SER A 88 11.53 7.50 3.62
C SER A 88 11.52 5.98 3.38
N PHE A 89 12.38 5.50 2.48
CA PHE A 89 12.53 4.05 2.24
C PHE A 89 12.98 3.29 3.50
N GLU A 90 13.74 3.94 4.38
CA GLU A 90 14.15 3.35 5.66
C GLU A 90 12.95 3.17 6.60
N GLU A 91 12.07 4.18 6.72
CA GLU A 91 10.84 4.06 7.50
C GLU A 91 9.92 2.98 6.94
N ILE A 92 9.75 2.95 5.60
CA ILE A 92 8.97 1.93 4.89
C ILE A 92 9.51 0.54 5.19
N SER A 93 10.84 0.34 5.16
CA SER A 93 11.45 -0.95 5.49
C SER A 93 11.19 -1.35 6.95
N LYS A 94 11.28 -0.42 7.89
CA LYS A 94 10.93 -0.68 9.30
C LYS A 94 9.45 -1.06 9.46
N ILE A 95 8.56 -0.38 8.75
CA ILE A 95 7.12 -0.67 8.75
C ILE A 95 6.87 -2.09 8.22
N ALA A 96 7.47 -2.46 7.09
CA ALA A 96 7.33 -3.79 6.52
C ALA A 96 7.80 -4.89 7.49
N GLN A 97 8.86 -4.63 8.28
CA GLN A 97 9.38 -5.59 9.25
C GLN A 97 8.49 -5.81 10.48
N ILE A 98 7.73 -4.78 10.90
CA ILE A 98 6.89 -4.85 12.10
C ILE A 98 5.43 -5.14 11.81
N SER A 99 5.00 -5.02 10.55
CA SER A 99 3.61 -5.22 10.17
C SER A 99 3.20 -6.68 10.31
N PRO A 100 2.06 -6.97 10.97
CA PRO A 100 1.51 -8.32 11.06
C PRO A 100 0.79 -8.76 9.78
N VAL A 101 0.53 -7.84 8.84
CA VAL A 101 -0.13 -8.10 7.55
C VAL A 101 0.69 -7.48 6.41
N PRO A 102 0.47 -7.90 5.16
CA PRO A 102 1.11 -7.32 3.99
C PRO A 102 1.07 -5.79 3.95
N VAL A 103 2.11 -5.18 3.40
CA VAL A 103 2.24 -3.72 3.25
C VAL A 103 2.36 -3.35 1.78
N VAL A 104 1.51 -2.43 1.31
CA VAL A 104 1.62 -1.82 -0.01
C VAL A 104 1.87 -0.32 0.11
N VAL A 105 2.73 0.23 -0.73
CA VAL A 105 3.14 1.64 -0.67
C VAL A 105 2.55 2.45 -1.81
N GLY A 106 2.02 3.62 -1.49
CA GLY A 106 1.46 4.55 -2.47
C GLY A 106 1.74 6.02 -2.15
N GLY A 107 1.12 6.90 -2.91
CA GLY A 107 1.30 8.35 -2.79
C GLY A 107 2.58 8.82 -3.49
N GLY A 108 2.44 9.30 -4.72
CA GLY A 108 3.52 9.88 -5.50
C GLY A 108 4.59 8.91 -6.02
N VAL A 109 4.40 7.59 -5.91
CA VAL A 109 5.35 6.56 -6.38
C VAL A 109 5.58 6.68 -7.88
N LYS A 110 6.84 6.67 -8.31
CA LYS A 110 7.29 6.78 -9.71
C LYS A 110 8.16 5.58 -10.09
N LEU A 111 8.36 5.38 -11.39
CA LEU A 111 9.18 4.29 -11.91
C LEU A 111 10.60 4.26 -11.32
N ILE A 112 11.20 5.44 -11.10
CA ILE A 112 12.55 5.57 -10.54
C ILE A 112 12.65 5.06 -9.09
N ASP A 113 11.55 5.05 -8.34
CA ASP A 113 11.50 4.63 -6.94
C ASP A 113 11.46 3.10 -6.81
N ILE A 114 10.95 2.42 -7.85
CA ILE A 114 10.64 0.98 -7.79
C ILE A 114 11.84 0.11 -7.41
N PRO A 115 13.07 0.33 -7.94
CA PRO A 115 14.23 -0.47 -7.55
C PRO A 115 14.49 -0.45 -6.04
N GLN A 116 14.45 0.73 -5.43
CA GLN A 116 14.69 0.88 -4.00
C GLN A 116 13.49 0.42 -3.17
N LEU A 117 12.28 0.72 -3.62
CA LEU A 117 11.05 0.30 -2.95
C LEU A 117 10.93 -1.24 -2.86
N ALA A 118 11.27 -1.94 -3.94
CA ALA A 118 11.26 -3.40 -3.97
C ALA A 118 12.24 -4.06 -2.98
N GLN A 119 13.25 -3.31 -2.52
CA GLN A 119 14.25 -3.79 -1.55
C GLN A 119 13.86 -3.49 -0.09
N THR A 120 12.79 -2.73 0.14
CA THR A 120 12.34 -2.40 1.51
C THR A 120 11.66 -3.55 2.23
N GLY A 121 11.25 -4.60 1.52
CA GLY A 121 10.53 -5.74 2.07
C GLY A 121 9.01 -5.59 2.06
N VAL A 122 8.48 -4.53 1.42
CA VAL A 122 7.03 -4.39 1.20
C VAL A 122 6.52 -5.37 0.14
N ASP A 123 5.24 -5.70 0.22
CA ASP A 123 4.61 -6.71 -0.65
C ASP A 123 4.21 -6.15 -2.01
N GLY A 124 4.13 -4.82 -2.14
CA GLY A 124 3.76 -4.19 -3.39
C GLY A 124 3.65 -2.67 -3.31
N PHE A 125 3.15 -2.11 -4.38
CA PHE A 125 2.89 -0.67 -4.49
C PHE A 125 1.62 -0.39 -5.29
N PHE A 126 1.09 0.82 -5.16
CA PHE A 126 -0.02 1.31 -5.98
C PHE A 126 0.29 2.71 -6.50
N VAL A 127 -0.19 3.00 -7.70
CA VAL A 127 0.02 4.27 -8.41
C VAL A 127 -1.28 4.75 -9.05
N VAL A 128 -1.39 6.05 -9.26
CA VAL A 128 -2.47 6.66 -10.05
C VAL A 128 -1.85 7.46 -11.19
N SER A 129 -1.35 8.67 -10.90
CA SER A 129 -0.85 9.59 -11.93
C SER A 129 0.32 9.04 -12.75
N SER A 130 1.19 8.23 -12.15
CA SER A 130 2.28 7.57 -12.89
C SER A 130 1.82 6.69 -14.07
N VAL A 131 0.54 6.30 -14.08
CA VAL A 131 -0.07 5.57 -15.20
C VAL A 131 -1.10 6.42 -15.91
N SER A 132 -2.03 7.06 -15.18
CA SER A 132 -3.16 7.78 -15.80
C SER A 132 -2.76 9.05 -16.55
N GLU A 133 -1.64 9.67 -16.21
CA GLU A 133 -1.13 10.89 -16.84
C GLU A 133 0.07 10.62 -17.78
N ALA A 134 0.44 9.35 -17.97
CA ALA A 134 1.50 8.98 -18.90
C ALA A 134 1.04 9.11 -20.37
N ASP A 135 1.94 9.49 -21.28
CA ASP A 135 1.67 9.53 -22.73
C ASP A 135 1.23 8.17 -23.26
N ASP A 136 1.81 7.08 -22.74
CA ASP A 136 1.39 5.69 -22.96
C ASP A 136 1.15 5.00 -21.61
N PRO A 137 -0.10 5.00 -21.09
CA PRO A 137 -0.45 4.37 -19.82
C PRO A 137 -0.16 2.86 -19.79
N LYS A 138 -0.33 2.18 -20.93
CA LYS A 138 -0.05 0.75 -21.03
C LYS A 138 1.46 0.48 -20.88
N GLN A 139 2.29 1.24 -21.57
CA GLN A 139 3.74 1.08 -21.45
C GLN A 139 4.24 1.46 -20.05
N ALA A 140 3.72 2.54 -19.48
CA ALA A 140 4.03 2.93 -18.09
C ALA A 140 3.72 1.81 -17.08
N ALA A 141 2.55 1.19 -17.17
CA ALA A 141 2.17 0.06 -16.33
C ALA A 141 3.10 -1.15 -16.55
N VAL A 142 3.44 -1.45 -17.80
CA VAL A 142 4.38 -2.54 -18.13
C VAL A 142 5.75 -2.29 -17.52
N ASP A 143 6.28 -1.08 -17.60
CA ASP A 143 7.61 -0.73 -17.09
C ASP A 143 7.66 -0.78 -15.56
N LEU A 144 6.63 -0.30 -14.88
CA LEU A 144 6.48 -0.42 -13.43
C LEU A 144 6.51 -1.88 -12.98
N VAL A 145 5.69 -2.73 -13.60
CA VAL A 145 5.59 -4.16 -13.22
C VAL A 145 6.88 -4.92 -13.55
N LYS A 146 7.51 -4.67 -14.70
CA LYS A 146 8.79 -5.31 -15.07
C LYS A 146 9.89 -4.93 -14.10
N THR A 147 9.99 -3.64 -13.75
CA THR A 147 11.00 -3.14 -12.83
C THR A 147 10.78 -3.75 -11.44
N TRP A 148 9.55 -3.76 -10.95
CA TRP A 148 9.23 -4.41 -9.67
C TRP A 148 9.67 -5.88 -9.64
N LYS A 149 9.26 -6.66 -10.63
CA LYS A 149 9.62 -8.09 -10.71
C LYS A 149 11.12 -8.33 -10.75
N LEU A 150 11.87 -7.47 -11.43
CA LEU A 150 13.31 -7.56 -11.52
C LEU A 150 13.96 -7.37 -10.14
N TYR A 151 13.59 -6.33 -9.40
CA TYR A 151 14.26 -5.96 -8.15
C TYR A 151 13.72 -6.70 -6.92
N ALA A 152 12.44 -7.06 -6.87
CA ALA A 152 11.88 -7.88 -5.81
C ALA A 152 12.49 -9.30 -5.78
N THR A 153 12.83 -9.85 -6.94
CA THR A 153 13.46 -11.20 -7.06
C THR A 153 14.92 -11.19 -6.62
N VAL A 154 15.64 -10.09 -6.82
CA VAL A 154 17.05 -9.96 -6.41
C VAL A 154 17.17 -9.90 -4.89
N GLY A 155 16.30 -9.16 -4.20
CA GLY A 155 16.28 -9.09 -2.74
C GLY A 155 16.02 -10.46 -2.06
N CYS A 156 15.20 -11.31 -2.66
CA CYS A 156 14.90 -12.65 -2.15
C CYS A 156 16.10 -13.61 -2.28
N LYS A 157 16.91 -13.49 -3.34
CA LYS A 157 18.11 -14.32 -3.52
C LYS A 157 19.21 -14.00 -2.52
N ASP A 158 19.45 -12.72 -2.24
CA ASP A 158 20.49 -12.29 -1.29
C ASP A 158 20.15 -12.70 0.16
N LEU A 159 18.86 -12.80 0.52
CA LEU A 159 18.41 -13.31 1.82
C LEU A 159 18.62 -14.82 1.94
N ILE A 160 18.41 -15.59 0.88
CA ILE A 160 18.62 -17.05 0.86
C ILE A 160 20.13 -17.37 0.94
N GLU A 161 20.99 -16.64 0.24
CA GLU A 161 22.44 -16.85 0.30
C GLU A 161 23.05 -16.49 1.66
N LYS A 162 22.47 -15.54 2.39
CA LYS A 162 22.89 -15.21 3.78
C LYS A 162 22.46 -16.25 4.81
N GLN A 163 21.32 -16.94 4.58
CA GLN A 163 20.88 -18.03 5.48
C GLN A 163 21.62 -19.35 5.26
N VAL A 164 22.21 -19.57 4.09
CA VAL A 164 22.97 -20.80 3.78
C VAL A 164 24.44 -20.70 4.26
N LYS A 165 24.90 -19.51 4.68
CA LYS A 165 26.28 -19.29 5.19
C LYS A 165 26.41 -19.25 6.73
N LEU A 166 25.35 -19.64 7.44
CA LEU A 166 25.34 -19.89 8.89
C LEU A 166 25.17 -21.38 9.17
#